data_4485b70f45f87c23c76dda4cf04f6ff4
#
_entry.id   4485b70f45f87c23c76dda4cf04f6ff4
#
_cell.length_a   1.000
_cell.length_b   1.000
_cell.length_c   1.000
_cell.angle_alpha   90.00
_cell.angle_beta   90.00
_cell.angle_gamma   90.00
#
_symmetry.space_group_name_H-M   'P 1'
#
loop_
_entity.id
_entity.type
_entity.pdbx_description
1 polymer ?
#
loop_
_entity_poly.entity_id
_entity_poly.type
_entity_poly.pdbx_seq_one_letter_code
_entity_poly.pdbx_strand_id
1 'polypeptide(L)'
;MTQQEIADLCVSSLAHVLRVGKERIDRKTKFNRLGLDSAMVVYVMMELEEKLDLELTTDDFYDYPTVDELSVYLAKLRAARNAA
;
A
#
# COMPACT_ATOMS: atom_id res chain seq x y z
N MET A 1 10.89 3.53 -10.00
CA MET A 1 10.64 3.59 -8.54
C MET A 1 11.02 2.26 -7.92
N THR A 2 11.80 2.28 -6.84
CA THR A 2 12.26 1.07 -6.16
C THR A 2 11.16 0.50 -5.24
N GLN A 3 11.31 -0.76 -4.84
CA GLN A 3 10.41 -1.38 -3.87
C GLN A 3 10.40 -0.59 -2.55
N GLN A 4 11.55 -0.07 -2.13
CA GLN A 4 11.64 0.74 -0.92
C GLN A 4 10.85 2.05 -1.04
N GLU A 5 10.94 2.71 -2.18
CA GLU A 5 10.16 3.93 -2.45
C GLU A 5 8.65 3.63 -2.45
N ILE A 6 8.25 2.50 -3.01
CA ILE A 6 6.84 2.06 -2.99
C ILE A 6 6.40 1.75 -1.56
N ALA A 7 7.24 1.10 -0.76
CA ALA A 7 6.94 0.86 0.64
C ALA A 7 6.77 2.17 1.41
N ASP A 8 7.61 3.17 1.13
CA ASP A 8 7.49 4.50 1.74
C ASP A 8 6.17 5.18 1.35
N LEU A 9 5.72 5.02 0.11
CA LEU A 9 4.42 5.52 -0.33
C LEU A 9 3.28 4.83 0.42
N CYS A 10 3.36 3.52 0.60
CA CYS A 10 2.36 2.77 1.36
C CYS A 10 2.28 3.28 2.80
N VAL A 11 3.41 3.47 3.45
CA VAL A 11 3.45 4.01 4.81
C VAL A 11 2.83 5.40 4.87
N SER A 12 3.19 6.28 3.92
CA SER A 12 2.65 7.64 3.87
C SER A 12 1.14 7.64 3.69
N SER A 13 0.63 6.79 2.81
CA SER A 13 -0.81 6.69 2.54
C SER A 13 -1.58 6.15 3.73
N LEU A 14 -1.04 5.11 4.37
CA LEU A 14 -1.64 4.55 5.59
C LEU A 14 -1.66 5.57 6.73
N ALA A 15 -0.55 6.26 6.95
CA ALA A 15 -0.46 7.30 7.98
C ALA A 15 -1.48 8.41 7.73
N HIS A 16 -1.62 8.83 6.47
CA HIS A 16 -2.58 9.87 6.08
C HIS A 16 -4.01 9.43 6.37
N VAL A 17 -4.41 8.24 5.93
CA VAL A 17 -5.78 7.74 6.09
C VAL A 17 -6.10 7.47 7.56
N LEU A 18 -5.16 6.90 8.30
CA LEU A 18 -5.33 6.59 9.72
C LEU A 18 -5.14 7.81 10.62
N ARG A 19 -4.65 8.92 10.07
CA ARG A 19 -4.37 10.17 10.81
C ARG A 19 -3.40 9.96 11.97
N VAL A 20 -2.32 9.26 11.68
CA VAL A 20 -1.23 9.01 12.64
C VAL A 20 0.10 9.38 12.00
N GLY A 21 1.14 9.48 12.80
CA GLY A 21 2.50 9.66 12.29
C GLY A 21 3.00 8.40 11.60
N LYS A 22 3.92 8.57 10.66
CA LYS A 22 4.52 7.45 9.92
C LYS A 22 5.22 6.45 10.83
N GLU A 23 5.75 6.92 11.96
CA GLU A 23 6.42 6.07 12.95
C GLU A 23 5.48 5.06 13.62
N ARG A 24 4.17 5.26 13.49
CA ARG A 24 3.15 4.35 14.01
C ARG A 24 2.86 3.19 13.05
N ILE A 25 3.37 3.25 11.84
CA ILE A 25 3.11 2.24 10.81
C ILE A 25 4.26 1.25 10.77
N ASP A 26 4.06 0.09 11.36
CA ASP A 26 5.02 -1.01 11.29
C ASP A 26 4.77 -1.78 9.98
N ARG A 27 5.80 -1.88 9.15
CA ARG A 27 5.71 -2.51 7.82
C ARG A 27 5.39 -4.01 7.84
N LYS A 28 5.58 -4.64 9.00
CA LYS A 28 5.34 -6.09 9.18
C LYS A 28 4.01 -6.38 9.87
N THR A 29 3.31 -5.35 10.33
CA THR A 29 2.02 -5.50 11.00
C THR A 29 0.92 -5.57 9.95
N LYS A 30 0.02 -6.54 10.11
CA LYS A 30 -1.12 -6.69 9.21
C LYS A 30 -2.03 -5.46 9.26
N PHE A 31 -2.57 -5.07 8.12
CA PHE A 31 -3.39 -3.87 7.99
C PHE A 31 -4.57 -3.84 8.97
N ASN A 32 -5.22 -4.99 9.20
CA ASN A 32 -6.33 -5.05 10.14
C ASN A 32 -5.91 -4.75 11.59
N ARG A 33 -4.66 -5.01 11.93
CA ARG A 33 -4.11 -4.71 13.25
C ARG A 33 -3.67 -3.25 13.38
N LEU A 34 -3.48 -2.57 12.26
CA LEU A 34 -3.19 -1.14 12.24
C LEU A 34 -4.46 -0.30 12.43
N GLY A 35 -5.63 -0.93 12.40
CA GLY A 35 -6.89 -0.23 12.52
C GLY A 35 -7.52 0.14 11.18
N LEU A 36 -7.05 -0.46 10.10
CA LEU A 36 -7.55 -0.19 8.75
C LEU A 36 -8.84 -0.98 8.52
N ASP A 37 -9.95 -0.29 8.37
CA ASP A 37 -11.24 -0.91 8.02
C ASP A 37 -11.47 -0.91 6.51
N SER A 38 -12.60 -1.48 6.07
CA SER A 38 -12.92 -1.64 4.65
C SER A 38 -12.96 -0.32 3.89
N ALA A 39 -13.52 0.72 4.49
CA ALA A 39 -13.60 2.04 3.86
C ALA A 39 -12.21 2.66 3.73
N MET A 40 -11.39 2.53 4.74
CA MET A 40 -10.02 3.03 4.75
C MET A 40 -9.15 2.32 3.70
N VAL A 41 -9.35 1.01 3.52
CA VAL A 41 -8.67 0.24 2.47
C VAL A 41 -8.93 0.86 1.10
N VAL A 42 -10.18 1.23 0.81
CA VAL A 42 -10.54 1.88 -0.46
C VAL A 42 -9.80 3.20 -0.63
N TYR A 43 -9.73 4.02 0.42
CA TYR A 43 -9.01 5.30 0.33
C TYR A 43 -7.52 5.11 0.09
N VAL A 44 -6.89 4.20 0.80
CA VAL A 44 -5.46 3.88 0.60
C VAL A 44 -5.24 3.36 -0.82
N MET A 45 -6.10 2.46 -1.28
CA MET A 45 -6.04 1.91 -2.64
C MET A 45 -6.08 3.03 -3.68
N MET A 46 -7.03 3.95 -3.56
CA MET A 46 -7.18 5.05 -4.52
C MET A 46 -5.96 5.96 -4.53
N GLU A 47 -5.38 6.26 -3.38
CA GLU A 47 -4.16 7.07 -3.31
C GLU A 47 -2.98 6.36 -3.99
N LEU A 48 -2.82 5.06 -3.77
CA LEU A 48 -1.75 4.29 -4.37
C LEU A 48 -1.95 4.12 -5.88
N GLU A 49 -3.18 3.91 -6.33
CA GLU A 49 -3.50 3.86 -7.76
C GLU A 49 -3.06 5.14 -8.46
N GLU A 50 -3.38 6.28 -7.89
CA GLU A 50 -3.04 7.58 -8.47
C GLU A 50 -1.53 7.78 -8.51
N LYS A 51 -0.85 7.53 -7.40
CA LYS A 51 0.59 7.78 -7.29
C LYS A 51 1.45 6.81 -8.09
N LEU A 52 1.00 5.57 -8.23
CA LEU A 52 1.75 4.53 -8.94
C LEU A 52 1.25 4.34 -10.37
N ASP A 53 0.13 4.97 -10.72
CA ASP A 53 -0.51 4.81 -12.03
C ASP A 53 -0.79 3.33 -12.32
N LEU A 54 -1.41 2.67 -11.36
CA LEU A 54 -1.79 1.25 -11.44
C LEU A 54 -3.27 1.09 -11.14
N GLU A 55 -3.82 -0.03 -11.62
CA GLU A 55 -5.17 -0.46 -11.23
C GLU A 55 -5.01 -1.53 -10.14
N LEU A 56 -5.66 -1.31 -9.01
CA LEU A 56 -5.61 -2.20 -7.87
C LEU A 56 -7.02 -2.65 -7.50
N THR A 57 -7.11 -3.69 -6.70
CA THR A 57 -8.36 -4.14 -6.12
C THR A 57 -8.24 -4.21 -4.60
N THR A 58 -9.37 -4.20 -3.90
CA THR A 58 -9.33 -4.36 -2.45
C THR A 58 -8.79 -5.73 -2.05
N ASP A 59 -8.96 -6.74 -2.90
CA ASP A 59 -8.41 -8.08 -2.65
C ASP A 59 -6.90 -8.07 -2.53
N ASP A 60 -6.21 -7.17 -3.24
CA ASP A 60 -4.75 -7.04 -3.15
C ASP A 60 -4.29 -6.78 -1.72
N PHE A 61 -5.08 -6.03 -0.95
CA PHE A 61 -4.76 -5.71 0.44
C PHE A 61 -4.98 -6.89 1.39
N TYR A 62 -5.84 -7.82 1.01
CA TYR A 62 -6.06 -9.05 1.77
C TYR A 62 -5.07 -10.15 1.40
N ASP A 63 -4.69 -10.21 0.12
CA ASP A 63 -3.70 -11.16 -0.38
C ASP A 63 -2.28 -10.80 0.08
N TYR A 64 -2.00 -9.49 0.20
CA TYR A 64 -0.70 -8.95 0.63
C TYR A 64 -0.91 -8.04 1.83
N PRO A 65 -1.14 -8.61 3.03
CA PRO A 65 -1.73 -7.89 4.14
C PRO A 65 -0.79 -7.02 4.98
N THR A 66 0.46 -6.84 4.56
CA THR A 66 1.43 -5.96 5.23
C THR A 66 2.06 -5.02 4.21
N VAL A 67 2.65 -3.94 4.68
CA VAL A 67 3.39 -3.02 3.81
C VAL A 67 4.50 -3.75 3.06
N ASP A 68 5.25 -4.61 3.76
CA ASP A 68 6.34 -5.36 3.13
C ASP A 68 5.84 -6.24 1.98
N GLU A 69 4.79 -7.02 2.20
CA GLU A 69 4.23 -7.90 1.18
C GLU A 69 3.62 -7.11 0.03
N LEU A 70 2.81 -6.09 0.36
CA LEU A 70 2.14 -5.29 -0.64
C LEU A 70 3.14 -4.53 -1.51
N SER A 71 4.19 -3.95 -0.93
CA SER A 71 5.17 -3.19 -1.70
C SER A 71 5.95 -4.08 -2.67
N VAL A 72 6.24 -5.31 -2.32
CA VAL A 72 6.88 -6.27 -3.24
C VAL A 72 5.95 -6.57 -4.42
N TYR A 73 4.67 -6.82 -4.16
CA TYR A 73 3.68 -7.06 -5.21
C TYR A 73 3.53 -5.84 -6.12
N LEU A 74 3.39 -4.66 -5.55
CA LEU A 74 3.23 -3.43 -6.31
C LEU A 74 4.45 -3.12 -7.17
N ALA A 75 5.65 -3.40 -6.66
CA ALA A 75 6.88 -3.22 -7.43
C ALA A 75 6.90 -4.13 -8.66
N LYS A 76 6.50 -5.38 -8.50
CA LYS A 76 6.40 -6.34 -9.61
C LYS A 76 5.35 -5.91 -10.63
N LEU A 77 4.19 -5.47 -10.14
CA LEU A 77 3.09 -5.04 -11.01
C LEU A 77 3.50 -3.82 -11.82
N ARG A 78 4.16 -2.87 -11.21
CA ARG A 78 4.65 -1.67 -11.88
C ARG A 78 5.73 -1.99 -12.91
N ALA A 79 6.67 -2.87 -12.58
CA ALA A 79 7.72 -3.31 -13.49
C ALA A 79 7.13 -4.01 -14.72
N ALA A 80 6.14 -4.88 -14.53
CA ALA A 80 5.46 -5.56 -15.61
C ALA A 80 4.74 -4.57 -16.54
N ARG A 81 4.09 -3.56 -15.96
CA ARG A 81 3.42 -2.53 -16.73
C ARG A 81 4.40 -1.70 -17.56
N ASN A 82 5.52 -1.31 -16.95
CA ASN A 82 6.54 -0.51 -17.64
C ASN A 82 7.30 -1.29 -18.71
N ALA A 83 7.30 -2.62 -18.63
CA ALA A 83 7.94 -3.49 -19.63
C ALA A 83 7.04 -3.78 -20.82
N ALA A 84 5.77 -3.49 -20.74
CA ALA A 84 4.79 -3.79 -21.78
C ALA A 84 4.89 -2.84 -22.99
#